data_797c38636426178b73763b44979e721a
#
_entry.id   797c38636426178b73763b44979e721a
#
_cell.length_a   1.000
_cell.length_b   1.000
_cell.length_c   1.000
_cell.angle_alpha   90.00
_cell.angle_beta   90.00
_cell.angle_gamma   90.00
#
_symmetry.space_group_name_H-M   'P 1'
#
loop_
_entity.id
_entity.type
_entity.pdbx_description
1 polymer ?
#
loop_
_entity_poly.entity_id
_entity_poly.type
_entity_poly.pdbx_seq_one_letter_code
_entity_poly.pdbx_strand_id
1 'polypeptide(L)'
;MEELDYGPNGGLMYCMEYLASNLDWLREKLGDYEEDYLIIDCPGQIELYTHSSVMKRIVDFLHREMGYKMVTLYLLDSNFVGDSSKFVAGTLMCLASMVHFEMPHLNILTKVDLLGKSAYTSDFDKFLEVNVPVLLAEDRTTAKSERFLALSEAIGELLDQWNLVNFLPLDVSNEECISDLLAHIDNATQYGENEEPKEPEEEFDEAEF
;
A
#
# COMPACT_ATOMS: atom_id res chain seq x y z
N MET A 1 6.74 19.44 -21.43
CA MET A 1 6.19 18.23 -22.08
C MET A 1 6.10 18.42 -23.58
N GLU A 2 5.49 19.48 -24.10
CA GLU A 2 5.39 19.76 -25.53
C GLU A 2 6.76 19.95 -26.22
N GLU A 3 7.74 20.55 -25.54
CA GLU A 3 9.09 20.75 -26.08
C GLU A 3 9.94 19.47 -26.18
N LEU A 4 9.62 18.43 -25.40
CA LEU A 4 10.38 17.16 -25.36
C LEU A 4 9.64 16.02 -26.05
N ASP A 5 8.47 16.28 -26.60
CA ASP A 5 7.59 15.31 -27.29
C ASP A 5 7.32 14.02 -26.49
N TYR A 6 7.24 14.16 -25.15
CA TYR A 6 6.91 13.05 -24.26
C TYR A 6 5.39 12.90 -24.11
N GLY A 7 4.91 11.67 -24.24
CA GLY A 7 3.55 11.31 -23.83
C GLY A 7 3.36 11.42 -22.29
N PRO A 8 2.11 11.30 -21.79
CA PRO A 8 1.81 11.49 -20.36
C PRO A 8 2.67 10.64 -19.43
N ASN A 9 2.89 9.37 -19.75
CA ASN A 9 3.68 8.44 -18.96
C ASN A 9 5.18 8.79 -18.99
N GLY A 10 5.71 9.12 -20.16
CA GLY A 10 7.11 9.54 -20.30
C GLY A 10 7.40 10.86 -19.59
N GLY A 11 6.45 11.79 -19.64
CA GLY A 11 6.56 13.05 -18.92
C GLY A 11 6.57 12.88 -17.41
N LEU A 12 5.74 11.98 -16.87
CA LEU A 12 5.74 11.69 -15.44
C LEU A 12 7.04 11.01 -15.01
N MET A 13 7.50 10.02 -15.77
CA MET A 13 8.80 9.37 -15.51
C MET A 13 9.94 10.39 -15.47
N TYR A 14 9.98 11.29 -16.45
CA TYR A 14 10.96 12.37 -16.49
C TYR A 14 10.90 13.29 -15.26
N CYS A 15 9.68 13.67 -14.81
CA CYS A 15 9.53 14.47 -13.60
C CYS A 15 10.04 13.75 -12.36
N MET A 16 9.79 12.44 -12.25
CA MET A 16 10.29 11.64 -11.12
C MET A 16 11.81 11.46 -11.17
N GLU A 17 12.40 11.26 -12.35
CA GLU A 17 13.85 11.22 -12.54
C GLU A 17 14.50 12.56 -12.21
N TYR A 18 13.85 13.67 -12.58
CA TYR A 18 14.31 15.01 -12.23
C TYR A 18 14.28 15.22 -10.71
N LEU A 19 13.20 14.83 -10.02
CA LEU A 19 13.11 14.87 -8.57
C LEU A 19 14.23 14.04 -7.92
N ALA A 20 14.42 12.80 -8.37
CA ALA A 20 15.47 11.91 -7.86
C ALA A 20 16.90 12.41 -8.13
N SER A 21 17.06 13.34 -9.07
CA SER A 21 18.34 14.00 -9.37
C SER A 21 18.53 15.31 -8.57
N ASN A 22 17.48 15.79 -7.90
CA ASN A 22 17.46 17.04 -7.15
C ASN A 22 16.93 16.83 -5.72
N LEU A 23 17.40 15.79 -5.03
CA LEU A 23 16.92 15.43 -3.69
C LEU A 23 17.25 16.49 -2.62
N ASP A 24 18.28 17.31 -2.82
CA ASP A 24 18.59 18.45 -1.94
C ASP A 24 17.43 19.46 -1.91
N TRP A 25 16.76 19.67 -3.05
CA TRP A 25 15.55 20.49 -3.10
C TRP A 25 14.43 19.88 -2.25
N LEU A 26 14.26 18.55 -2.28
CA LEU A 26 13.27 17.85 -1.46
C LEU A 26 13.58 18.02 0.03
N ARG A 27 14.86 17.87 0.42
CA ARG A 27 15.32 18.12 1.80
C ARG A 27 15.00 19.54 2.26
N GLU A 28 15.31 20.54 1.44
CA GLU A 28 15.04 21.94 1.77
C GLU A 28 13.54 22.21 1.95
N LYS A 29 12.67 21.54 1.15
CA LYS A 29 11.22 21.72 1.21
C LYS A 29 10.57 21.01 2.38
N LEU A 30 11.08 19.85 2.76
CA LEU A 30 10.59 19.11 3.93
C LEU A 30 11.06 19.77 5.23
N GLY A 31 12.23 20.44 5.23
CA GLY A 31 12.77 21.11 6.41
C GLY A 31 13.21 20.13 7.49
N ASP A 32 13.45 20.67 8.70
CA ASP A 32 13.87 19.91 9.87
C ASP A 32 12.66 19.57 10.78
N TYR A 33 11.65 18.92 10.21
CA TYR A 33 10.49 18.48 10.98
C TYR A 33 10.83 17.15 11.68
N GLU A 34 11.01 17.19 12.99
CA GLU A 34 11.41 16.03 13.79
C GLU A 34 10.20 15.24 14.36
N GLU A 35 9.01 15.86 14.47
CA GLU A 35 7.85 15.29 15.14
C GLU A 35 6.60 15.17 14.25
N ASP A 36 6.73 15.45 12.95
CA ASP A 36 5.59 15.50 12.06
C ASP A 36 5.29 14.16 11.37
N TYR A 37 4.00 13.88 11.25
CA TYR A 37 3.48 12.77 10.47
C TYR A 37 3.34 13.19 9.01
N LEU A 38 4.16 12.60 8.13
CA LEU A 38 4.20 12.96 6.72
C LEU A 38 3.51 11.91 5.86
N ILE A 39 2.53 12.34 5.07
CA ILE A 39 1.88 11.50 4.05
C ILE A 39 2.34 11.97 2.67
N ILE A 40 2.93 11.04 1.91
CA ILE A 40 3.41 11.29 0.55
C ILE A 40 2.47 10.60 -0.44
N ASP A 41 1.69 11.40 -1.17
CA ASP A 41 0.88 10.89 -2.28
C ASP A 41 1.77 10.70 -3.51
N CYS A 42 1.76 9.49 -4.03
CA CYS A 42 2.65 9.06 -5.11
C CYS A 42 1.88 8.91 -6.44
N PRO A 43 2.56 9.07 -7.59
CA PRO A 43 1.93 8.88 -8.89
C PRO A 43 1.32 7.49 -9.06
N GLY A 44 0.15 7.37 -9.68
CA GLY A 44 -0.57 6.10 -9.83
C GLY A 44 -0.03 5.12 -10.89
N GLN A 45 1.17 5.35 -11.43
CA GLN A 45 1.77 4.47 -12.46
C GLN A 45 2.54 3.32 -11.83
N ILE A 46 2.10 2.10 -12.07
CA ILE A 46 2.67 0.89 -11.47
C ILE A 46 4.14 0.65 -11.87
N GLU A 47 4.56 1.09 -13.04
CA GLU A 47 5.92 0.94 -13.55
C GLU A 47 6.96 1.64 -12.67
N LEU A 48 6.58 2.72 -11.98
CA LEU A 48 7.44 3.43 -11.05
C LEU A 48 7.80 2.58 -9.81
N TYR A 49 6.94 1.63 -9.46
CA TYR A 49 7.05 0.83 -8.24
C TYR A 49 7.56 -0.58 -8.46
N THR A 50 7.56 -1.05 -9.70
CA THR A 50 7.93 -2.43 -10.03
C THR A 50 9.19 -2.54 -10.88
N HIS A 51 9.45 -1.57 -11.75
CA HIS A 51 10.54 -1.66 -12.74
C HIS A 51 11.56 -0.52 -12.63
N SER A 52 11.13 0.66 -12.16
CA SER A 52 11.98 1.84 -12.08
C SER A 52 12.65 1.95 -10.71
N SER A 53 13.95 2.19 -10.69
CA SER A 53 14.70 2.46 -9.45
C SER A 53 14.48 3.88 -8.91
N VAL A 54 13.72 4.72 -9.61
CA VAL A 54 13.57 6.15 -9.28
C VAL A 54 12.88 6.32 -7.94
N MET A 55 11.74 5.64 -7.73
CA MET A 55 11.01 5.71 -6.46
C MET A 55 11.83 5.11 -5.31
N LYS A 56 12.54 3.99 -5.55
CA LYS A 56 13.42 3.40 -4.54
C LYS A 56 14.51 4.39 -4.11
N ARG A 57 15.11 5.13 -5.03
CA ARG A 57 16.13 6.16 -4.70
C ARG A 57 15.55 7.27 -3.82
N ILE A 58 14.33 7.75 -4.10
CA ILE A 58 13.65 8.77 -3.29
C ILE A 58 13.37 8.22 -1.89
N VAL A 59 12.83 7.01 -1.81
CA VAL A 59 12.53 6.32 -0.54
C VAL A 59 13.80 6.07 0.27
N ASP A 60 14.87 5.56 -0.35
CA ASP A 60 16.17 5.34 0.32
C ASP A 60 16.75 6.65 0.88
N PHE A 61 16.60 7.75 0.15
CA PHE A 61 17.02 9.08 0.59
C PHE A 61 16.23 9.53 1.83
N LEU A 62 14.91 9.44 1.79
CA LEU A 62 14.05 9.82 2.92
C LEU A 62 14.35 8.96 4.16
N HIS A 63 14.52 7.66 3.97
CA HIS A 63 14.76 6.73 5.07
C HIS A 63 16.20 6.85 5.63
N ARG A 64 17.21 6.80 4.76
CA ARG A 64 18.62 6.68 5.20
C ARG A 64 19.29 8.01 5.47
N GLU A 65 18.96 9.04 4.69
CA GLU A 65 19.62 10.34 4.81
C GLU A 65 18.83 11.34 5.65
N MET A 66 17.49 11.25 5.62
CA MET A 66 16.63 12.12 6.43
C MET A 66 16.12 11.46 7.72
N GLY A 67 16.32 10.14 7.88
CA GLY A 67 15.98 9.43 9.11
C GLY A 67 14.50 9.13 9.32
N TYR A 68 13.64 9.32 8.29
CA TYR A 68 12.21 9.01 8.42
C TYR A 68 11.98 7.52 8.62
N LYS A 69 11.12 7.18 9.57
CA LYS A 69 10.52 5.85 9.68
C LYS A 69 9.38 5.76 8.69
N MET A 70 9.48 4.84 7.75
CA MET A 70 8.57 4.78 6.61
C MET A 70 7.82 3.46 6.52
N VAL A 71 6.59 3.51 6.04
CA VAL A 71 5.77 2.36 5.63
C VAL A 71 5.18 2.65 4.26
N THR A 72 5.18 1.65 3.40
CA THR A 72 4.50 1.74 2.10
C THR A 72 3.06 1.28 2.25
N LEU A 73 2.13 2.07 1.74
CA LEU A 73 0.71 1.70 1.62
C LEU A 73 0.41 1.39 0.15
N TYR A 74 0.18 0.11 -0.16
CA TYR A 74 -0.22 -0.29 -1.50
C TYR A 74 -1.75 -0.35 -1.59
N LEU A 75 -2.32 0.49 -2.45
CA LEU A 75 -3.76 0.65 -2.57
C LEU A 75 -4.29 -0.13 -3.77
N LEU A 76 -5.08 -1.18 -3.54
CA LEU A 76 -5.80 -1.93 -4.57
C LEU A 76 -7.28 -1.57 -4.52
N ASP A 77 -7.87 -1.27 -5.68
CA ASP A 77 -9.30 -0.95 -5.78
C ASP A 77 -10.16 -2.21 -5.60
N SER A 78 -11.23 -2.13 -4.80
CA SER A 78 -12.14 -3.25 -4.55
C SER A 78 -12.84 -3.79 -5.81
N ASN A 79 -12.86 -3.04 -6.90
CA ASN A 79 -13.36 -3.54 -8.20
C ASN A 79 -12.58 -4.75 -8.73
N PHE A 80 -11.35 -4.97 -8.25
CA PHE A 80 -10.57 -6.16 -8.60
C PHE A 80 -11.18 -7.45 -8.01
N VAL A 81 -11.93 -7.35 -6.92
CA VAL A 81 -12.61 -8.49 -6.27
C VAL A 81 -13.67 -9.15 -7.17
N GLY A 82 -14.23 -8.42 -8.12
CA GLY A 82 -15.23 -8.95 -9.06
C GLY A 82 -14.67 -9.95 -10.09
N ASP A 83 -13.34 -10.12 -10.19
CA ASP A 83 -12.68 -11.00 -11.17
C ASP A 83 -11.40 -11.58 -10.53
N SER A 84 -11.44 -12.87 -10.23
CA SER A 84 -10.34 -13.58 -9.55
C SER A 84 -9.00 -13.44 -10.27
N SER A 85 -9.00 -13.47 -11.62
CA SER A 85 -7.77 -13.31 -12.40
C SER A 85 -7.17 -11.91 -12.27
N LYS A 86 -8.03 -10.88 -12.24
CA LYS A 86 -7.57 -9.49 -12.02
C LYS A 86 -7.05 -9.30 -10.60
N PHE A 87 -7.75 -9.86 -9.61
CA PHE A 87 -7.34 -9.77 -8.22
C PHE A 87 -5.96 -10.42 -8.02
N VAL A 88 -5.76 -11.63 -8.54
CA VAL A 88 -4.46 -12.32 -8.48
C VAL A 88 -3.37 -11.51 -9.17
N ALA A 89 -3.65 -10.90 -10.33
CA ALA A 89 -2.69 -10.00 -10.98
C ALA A 89 -2.35 -8.77 -10.13
N GLY A 90 -3.34 -8.14 -9.49
CA GLY A 90 -3.15 -7.03 -8.54
C GLY A 90 -2.29 -7.45 -7.34
N THR A 91 -2.53 -8.64 -6.79
CA THR A 91 -1.74 -9.22 -5.69
C THR A 91 -0.28 -9.47 -6.09
N LEU A 92 -0.04 -9.98 -7.32
CA LEU A 92 1.33 -10.13 -7.83
C LEU A 92 2.06 -8.79 -7.96
N MET A 93 1.37 -7.75 -8.42
CA MET A 93 1.96 -6.41 -8.51
C MET A 93 2.26 -5.83 -7.12
N CYS A 94 1.40 -6.10 -6.16
CA CYS A 94 1.63 -5.78 -4.75
C CYS A 94 2.90 -6.47 -4.23
N LEU A 95 3.03 -7.79 -4.42
CA LEU A 95 4.22 -8.55 -4.03
C LEU A 95 5.49 -8.01 -4.71
N ALA A 96 5.42 -7.69 -6.00
CA ALA A 96 6.54 -7.10 -6.73
C ALA A 96 6.97 -5.76 -6.13
N SER A 97 6.02 -4.91 -5.71
CA SER A 97 6.28 -3.64 -5.04
C SER A 97 6.93 -3.86 -3.67
N MET A 98 6.41 -4.82 -2.86
CA MET A 98 6.99 -5.18 -1.57
C MET A 98 8.47 -5.56 -1.69
N VAL A 99 8.78 -6.47 -2.63
CA VAL A 99 10.15 -6.95 -2.87
C VAL A 99 11.05 -5.82 -3.38
N HIS A 100 10.49 -4.91 -4.19
CA HIS A 100 11.27 -3.81 -4.77
C HIS A 100 11.68 -2.76 -3.72
N PHE A 101 10.77 -2.39 -2.81
CA PHE A 101 11.03 -1.36 -1.81
C PHE A 101 11.81 -1.85 -0.60
N GLU A 102 11.69 -3.13 -0.23
CA GLU A 102 12.40 -3.73 0.91
C GLU A 102 12.15 -2.98 2.23
N MET A 103 10.92 -2.54 2.48
CA MET A 103 10.52 -1.78 3.66
C MET A 103 9.17 -2.29 4.20
N PRO A 104 8.77 -1.91 5.43
CA PRO A 104 7.44 -2.22 5.94
C PRO A 104 6.36 -1.85 4.94
N HIS A 105 5.40 -2.76 4.72
CA HIS A 105 4.44 -2.66 3.63
C HIS A 105 3.06 -3.13 4.10
N LEU A 106 2.06 -2.31 3.90
CA LEU A 106 0.67 -2.62 4.18
C LEU A 106 -0.12 -2.60 2.87
N ASN A 107 -0.87 -3.67 2.63
CA ASN A 107 -1.72 -3.77 1.45
C ASN A 107 -3.15 -3.43 1.84
N ILE A 108 -3.76 -2.52 1.11
CA ILE A 108 -5.05 -1.97 1.44
C ILE A 108 -6.00 -2.20 0.27
N LEU A 109 -7.13 -2.81 0.56
CA LEU A 109 -8.23 -2.93 -0.39
C LEU A 109 -9.17 -1.74 -0.19
N THR A 110 -9.09 -0.77 -1.12
CA THR A 110 -9.83 0.50 -1.01
C THR A 110 -11.22 0.42 -1.61
N LYS A 111 -12.06 1.40 -1.27
CA LYS A 111 -13.43 1.55 -1.80
C LYS A 111 -14.32 0.34 -1.52
N VAL A 112 -14.16 -0.28 -0.36
CA VAL A 112 -14.95 -1.44 0.05
C VAL A 112 -16.44 -1.09 0.18
N ASP A 113 -16.77 0.17 0.44
CA ASP A 113 -18.11 0.73 0.42
C ASP A 113 -18.86 0.46 -0.90
N LEU A 114 -18.16 0.41 -2.03
CA LEU A 114 -18.75 0.17 -3.34
C LEU A 114 -19.20 -1.30 -3.54
N LEU A 115 -18.66 -2.24 -2.78
CA LEU A 115 -19.06 -3.64 -2.81
C LEU A 115 -20.42 -3.89 -2.13
N GLY A 116 -20.91 -2.92 -1.37
CA GLY A 116 -22.18 -2.99 -0.66
C GLY A 116 -22.23 -4.18 0.30
N LYS A 117 -23.35 -4.95 0.29
CA LYS A 117 -23.52 -6.10 1.19
C LYS A 117 -22.53 -7.25 0.95
N SER A 118 -21.89 -7.32 -0.20
CA SER A 118 -20.90 -8.36 -0.51
C SER A 118 -19.59 -8.20 0.28
N ALA A 119 -19.26 -6.98 0.74
CA ALA A 119 -18.09 -6.70 1.54
C ALA A 119 -18.10 -7.33 2.94
N TYR A 120 -19.28 -7.79 3.40
CA TYR A 120 -19.45 -8.32 4.77
C TYR A 120 -19.87 -9.80 4.77
N THR A 121 -19.56 -10.50 3.68
CA THR A 121 -19.84 -11.95 3.57
C THR A 121 -18.55 -12.74 3.80
N SER A 122 -18.67 -13.97 4.29
CA SER A 122 -17.53 -14.90 4.43
C SER A 122 -16.79 -15.16 3.11
N ASP A 123 -17.45 -14.89 1.97
CA ASP A 123 -16.81 -14.96 0.66
C ASP A 123 -15.82 -13.82 0.42
N PHE A 124 -15.89 -12.72 1.17
CA PHE A 124 -14.94 -11.62 1.06
C PHE A 124 -13.62 -11.91 1.76
N ASP A 125 -13.64 -12.68 2.84
CA ASP A 125 -12.44 -13.02 3.62
C ASP A 125 -11.38 -13.72 2.78
N LYS A 126 -11.80 -14.52 1.78
CA LYS A 126 -10.88 -15.17 0.83
C LYS A 126 -10.02 -14.19 0.02
N PHE A 127 -10.49 -12.94 -0.18
CA PHE A 127 -9.74 -11.88 -0.84
C PHE A 127 -8.83 -11.15 0.14
N LEU A 128 -9.27 -10.95 1.37
CA LEU A 128 -8.42 -10.31 2.39
C LEU A 128 -7.23 -11.20 2.75
N GLU A 129 -7.44 -12.49 2.92
CA GLU A 129 -6.40 -13.50 3.24
C GLU A 129 -5.66 -14.03 1.99
N VAL A 130 -6.04 -13.55 0.81
CA VAL A 130 -5.46 -13.96 -0.49
C VAL A 130 -5.43 -15.49 -0.67
N ASN A 131 -6.57 -16.14 -0.46
CA ASN A 131 -6.67 -17.59 -0.66
C ASN A 131 -6.71 -17.96 -2.15
N VAL A 132 -5.55 -17.94 -2.79
CA VAL A 132 -5.39 -18.09 -4.26
C VAL A 132 -5.94 -19.43 -4.77
N PRO A 133 -5.74 -20.59 -4.11
CA PRO A 133 -6.34 -21.86 -4.57
C PRO A 133 -7.85 -21.79 -4.71
N VAL A 134 -8.54 -21.14 -3.75
CA VAL A 134 -10.00 -20.98 -3.80
C VAL A 134 -10.41 -20.01 -4.92
N LEU A 135 -9.73 -18.88 -5.04
CA LEU A 135 -9.99 -17.87 -6.06
C LEU A 135 -9.82 -18.43 -7.48
N LEU A 136 -8.78 -19.20 -7.73
CA LEU A 136 -8.53 -19.82 -9.04
C LEU A 136 -9.46 -21.00 -9.33
N ALA A 137 -9.96 -21.71 -8.31
CA ALA A 137 -10.91 -22.79 -8.51
C ALA A 137 -12.24 -22.30 -9.07
N GLU A 138 -12.69 -21.12 -8.66
CA GLU A 138 -13.91 -20.48 -9.18
C GLU A 138 -13.78 -20.10 -10.67
N ASP A 139 -12.58 -19.78 -11.11
CA ASP A 139 -12.30 -19.36 -12.49
C ASP A 139 -12.14 -20.54 -13.48
N ARG A 140 -12.04 -21.79 -12.97
CA ARG A 140 -11.90 -23.02 -13.79
C ARG A 140 -13.14 -23.35 -14.63
N THR A 141 -14.28 -22.70 -14.38
CA THR A 141 -15.53 -22.92 -15.13
C THR A 141 -15.50 -22.33 -16.54
N THR A 142 -14.62 -21.39 -16.82
CA THR A 142 -14.38 -20.84 -18.15
C THR A 142 -13.30 -21.64 -18.85
N ALA A 143 -13.58 -22.17 -20.05
CA ALA A 143 -12.70 -23.03 -20.83
C ALA A 143 -11.36 -22.35 -21.19
N LYS A 144 -10.41 -22.42 -20.26
CA LYS A 144 -9.04 -21.89 -20.44
C LYS A 144 -8.13 -22.99 -20.96
N SER A 145 -7.08 -22.61 -21.70
CA SER A 145 -6.09 -23.59 -22.19
C SER A 145 -5.33 -24.22 -21.03
N GLU A 146 -4.89 -25.49 -21.19
CA GLU A 146 -4.08 -26.22 -20.18
C GLU A 146 -2.84 -25.41 -19.74
N ARG A 147 -2.22 -24.66 -20.65
CA ARG A 147 -1.06 -23.81 -20.34
C ARG A 147 -1.43 -22.66 -19.42
N PHE A 148 -2.62 -22.08 -19.58
CA PHE A 148 -3.09 -21.01 -18.71
C PHE A 148 -3.41 -21.52 -17.31
N LEU A 149 -3.98 -22.72 -17.20
CA LEU A 149 -4.24 -23.36 -15.91
C LEU A 149 -2.92 -23.67 -15.18
N ALA A 150 -1.94 -24.22 -15.86
CA ALA A 150 -0.60 -24.50 -15.27
C ALA A 150 0.09 -23.21 -14.79
N LEU A 151 -0.02 -22.12 -15.56
CA LEU A 151 0.51 -20.81 -15.14
C LEU A 151 -0.21 -20.29 -13.90
N SER A 152 -1.53 -20.37 -13.88
CA SER A 152 -2.35 -19.91 -12.74
C SER A 152 -2.04 -20.72 -11.47
N GLU A 153 -1.83 -22.04 -11.60
CA GLU A 153 -1.41 -22.91 -10.48
C GLU A 153 -0.02 -22.52 -9.97
N ALA A 154 0.96 -22.30 -10.85
CA ALA A 154 2.30 -21.88 -10.45
C ALA A 154 2.30 -20.49 -9.76
N ILE A 155 1.48 -19.55 -10.22
CA ILE A 155 1.28 -18.25 -9.57
C ILE A 155 0.62 -18.45 -8.19
N GLY A 156 -0.38 -19.32 -8.12
CA GLY A 156 -1.06 -19.64 -6.87
C GLY A 156 -0.08 -20.20 -5.82
N GLU A 157 0.73 -21.19 -6.21
CA GLU A 157 1.77 -21.75 -5.36
C GLU A 157 2.79 -20.72 -4.89
N LEU A 158 3.19 -19.80 -5.77
CA LEU A 158 4.12 -18.73 -5.43
C LEU A 158 3.53 -17.81 -4.35
N LEU A 159 2.29 -17.34 -4.53
CA LEU A 159 1.63 -16.46 -3.58
C LEU A 159 1.38 -17.15 -2.23
N ASP A 160 1.01 -18.43 -2.24
CA ASP A 160 0.79 -19.23 -1.04
C ASP A 160 2.10 -19.45 -0.26
N GLN A 161 3.21 -19.72 -0.95
CA GLN A 161 4.54 -19.88 -0.33
C GLN A 161 5.00 -18.58 0.36
N TRP A 162 4.68 -17.43 -0.19
CA TRP A 162 5.09 -16.14 0.38
C TRP A 162 4.18 -15.68 1.52
N ASN A 163 2.95 -16.12 1.61
CA ASN A 163 1.94 -15.87 2.68
C ASN A 163 2.05 -14.51 3.42
N LEU A 164 2.65 -13.53 2.74
CA LEU A 164 2.96 -12.20 3.27
C LEU A 164 1.96 -11.14 2.77
N VAL A 165 1.14 -11.50 1.78
CA VAL A 165 0.22 -10.56 1.16
C VAL A 165 -1.17 -10.78 1.74
N ASN A 166 -1.53 -9.97 2.72
CA ASN A 166 -2.88 -9.85 3.23
C ASN A 166 -3.38 -8.43 2.98
N PHE A 167 -4.66 -8.26 2.75
CA PHE A 167 -5.26 -6.95 2.53
C PHE A 167 -6.05 -6.49 3.75
N LEU A 168 -5.87 -5.22 4.11
CA LEU A 168 -6.72 -4.53 5.06
C LEU A 168 -7.86 -3.83 4.29
N PRO A 169 -9.12 -4.04 4.65
CA PRO A 169 -10.23 -3.36 4.00
C PRO A 169 -10.26 -1.89 4.44
N LEU A 170 -10.51 -0.98 3.49
CA LEU A 170 -10.66 0.44 3.78
C LEU A 170 -11.96 0.98 3.17
N ASP A 171 -12.83 1.43 4.08
CA ASP A 171 -13.98 2.29 3.81
C ASP A 171 -13.68 3.67 4.41
N VAL A 172 -13.48 4.66 3.54
CA VAL A 172 -13.15 6.03 3.97
C VAL A 172 -14.32 6.77 4.64
N SER A 173 -15.53 6.25 4.53
CA SER A 173 -16.72 6.77 5.22
C SER A 173 -16.89 6.19 6.63
N ASN A 174 -16.10 5.17 6.99
CA ASN A 174 -16.13 4.53 8.29
C ASN A 174 -14.89 4.91 9.12
N GLU A 175 -15.10 5.66 10.20
CA GLU A 175 -14.03 6.13 11.09
C GLU A 175 -13.29 4.97 11.77
N GLU A 176 -13.96 3.85 12.08
CA GLU A 176 -13.34 2.68 12.68
C GLU A 176 -12.30 2.06 11.72
N CYS A 177 -12.63 1.91 10.42
CA CYS A 177 -11.69 1.41 9.43
C CYS A 177 -10.45 2.30 9.29
N ILE A 178 -10.62 3.62 9.39
CA ILE A 178 -9.50 4.57 9.35
C ILE A 178 -8.65 4.44 10.61
N SER A 179 -9.27 4.33 11.78
CA SER A 179 -8.57 4.17 13.05
C SER A 179 -7.76 2.87 13.09
N ASP A 180 -8.33 1.77 12.62
CA ASP A 180 -7.64 0.48 12.53
C ASP A 180 -6.44 0.56 11.58
N LEU A 181 -6.61 1.21 10.42
CA LEU A 181 -5.51 1.41 9.49
C LEU A 181 -4.39 2.25 10.10
N LEU A 182 -4.72 3.35 10.80
CA LEU A 182 -3.73 4.17 11.49
C LEU A 182 -2.97 3.38 12.54
N ALA A 183 -3.65 2.55 13.34
CA ALA A 183 -3.00 1.69 14.32
C ALA A 183 -2.01 0.71 13.67
N HIS A 184 -2.33 0.16 12.49
CA HIS A 184 -1.40 -0.68 11.73
C HIS A 184 -0.19 0.11 11.21
N ILE A 185 -0.39 1.36 10.76
CA ILE A 185 0.68 2.24 10.29
C ILE A 185 1.60 2.61 11.47
N ASP A 186 1.04 3.00 12.60
CA ASP A 186 1.78 3.37 13.81
C ASP A 186 2.62 2.20 14.31
N ASN A 187 2.06 1.00 14.34
CA ASN A 187 2.82 -0.21 14.67
C ASN A 187 3.96 -0.48 13.68
N ALA A 188 3.72 -0.33 12.38
CA ALA A 188 4.73 -0.58 11.34
C ALA A 188 5.88 0.45 11.36
N THR A 189 5.58 1.70 11.74
CA THR A 189 6.55 2.79 11.86
C THR A 189 7.13 2.91 13.27
N GLN A 190 6.59 2.16 14.25
CA GLN A 190 6.92 2.31 15.67
C GLN A 190 6.70 3.75 16.16
N TYR A 191 5.62 4.36 15.70
CA TYR A 191 5.24 5.71 16.09
C TYR A 191 4.81 5.73 17.57
N GLY A 192 5.29 6.69 18.32
CA GLY A 192 4.96 6.84 19.74
C GLY A 192 5.62 5.86 20.73
N GLU A 193 6.39 4.84 20.26
CA GLU A 193 7.05 3.88 21.17
C GLU A 193 8.08 4.52 22.10
N ASN A 194 8.64 5.68 21.73
CA ASN A 194 9.61 6.42 22.53
C ASN A 194 8.99 7.57 23.33
N GLU A 195 7.68 7.78 23.23
CA GLU A 195 7.00 8.80 24.05
C GLU A 195 6.81 8.27 25.47
N GLU A 196 7.25 9.06 26.46
CA GLU A 196 6.91 8.76 27.85
C GLU A 196 5.38 8.83 28.01
N PRO A 197 4.78 7.87 28.76
CA PRO A 197 3.34 7.90 29.00
C PRO A 197 2.95 9.26 29.58
N LYS A 198 2.06 9.99 28.93
CA LYS A 198 1.51 11.22 29.50
C LYS A 198 0.87 10.88 30.81
N GLU A 199 1.37 11.48 31.90
CA GLU A 199 0.70 11.37 33.20
C GLU A 199 -0.74 11.85 33.02
N PRO A 200 -1.75 11.14 33.55
CA PRO A 200 -3.13 11.59 33.49
C PRO A 200 -3.19 12.99 34.10
N GLU A 201 -3.71 13.96 33.39
CA GLU A 201 -4.02 15.27 33.93
C GLU A 201 -4.94 15.03 35.12
N GLU A 202 -4.43 15.24 36.36
CA GLU A 202 -5.27 15.24 37.54
C GLU A 202 -6.24 16.44 37.40
N GLU A 203 -7.48 16.15 37.00
CA GLU A 203 -8.57 17.12 37.12
C GLU A 203 -8.70 17.45 38.60
N PHE A 204 -8.06 18.53 39.03
CA PHE A 204 -8.36 19.14 40.29
C PHE A 204 -9.78 19.69 40.22
N ASP A 205 -10.73 18.89 40.68
CA ASP A 205 -12.07 19.38 41.05
C ASP A 205 -11.89 20.51 42.08
N GLU A 206 -11.91 21.76 41.59
CA GLU A 206 -12.16 22.91 42.46
C GLU A 206 -13.63 22.86 42.91
N ALA A 207 -13.92 21.94 43.79
CA ALA A 207 -15.20 21.96 44.51
C ALA A 207 -14.94 22.33 45.97
N GLU A 208 -15.49 23.49 46.32
CA GLU A 208 -15.89 23.95 47.65
C GLU A 208 -14.83 24.54 48.57
N PHE A 209 -14.83 25.89 48.57
CA PHE A 209 -14.90 26.66 49.79
C PHE A 209 -15.94 27.79 49.65
#